data_08ba54d0891efaa0993b45de3061e333
#
_entry.id   08ba54d0891efaa0993b45de3061e333
#
_cell.length_a   1.000
_cell.length_b   1.000
_cell.length_c   1.000
_cell.angle_alpha   90.00
_cell.angle_beta   90.00
_cell.angle_gamma   90.00
#
_symmetry.space_group_name_H-M   'P 1'
#
loop_
_entity.id
_entity.type
_entity.pdbx_description
1 polymer ?
#
loop_
_entity_poly.entity_id
_entity_poly.type
_entity_poly.pdbx_seq_one_letter_code
_entity_poly.pdbx_strand_id
1 'polypeptide(L)'
;MHKRILTVLICVFALSFSGLAAPKKTAASGAPDRAYMQKLMEGWSSGNPASMAQYYDQGDYTFFDIAPLKYSNWAEYQKGVEDVLKNYKSFKLTVNDDAQIHTDGNLTWATATLKEDAITSAGKHELATLRWTVIFEKQGGKWMIVHEHTSEPLH
;
A
#
# COMPACT_ATOMS: atom_id res chain seq x y z
N MET A 1 2.96 18.49 -82.98
CA MET A 1 2.10 18.46 -81.75
C MET A 1 2.79 17.54 -80.73
N HIS A 2 3.53 18.09 -79.75
CA HIS A 2 4.26 17.33 -78.76
C HIS A 2 3.47 17.34 -77.43
N LYS A 3 2.96 16.19 -77.01
CA LYS A 3 2.31 16.03 -75.70
C LYS A 3 3.39 15.85 -74.62
N ARG A 4 3.53 16.80 -73.74
CA ARG A 4 4.39 16.67 -72.53
C ARG A 4 3.60 15.92 -71.46
N ILE A 5 4.12 14.76 -71.07
CA ILE A 5 3.61 13.98 -69.93
C ILE A 5 4.30 14.54 -68.68
N LEU A 6 3.53 15.10 -67.77
CA LEU A 6 3.98 15.61 -66.44
C LEU A 6 3.90 14.45 -65.41
N THR A 7 5.03 13.90 -65.08
CA THR A 7 5.11 12.86 -64.05
C THR A 7 5.14 13.53 -62.68
N VAL A 8 4.04 13.40 -61.89
CA VAL A 8 3.97 13.87 -60.53
C VAL A 8 4.57 12.79 -59.60
N LEU A 9 5.71 13.11 -59.00
CA LEU A 9 6.39 12.27 -58.02
C LEU A 9 5.75 12.52 -56.64
N ILE A 10 4.93 11.60 -56.13
CA ILE A 10 4.36 11.65 -54.79
C ILE A 10 5.38 11.08 -53.83
N CYS A 11 6.08 11.95 -53.07
CA CYS A 11 6.91 11.53 -51.93
C CYS A 11 6.01 11.23 -50.73
N VAL A 12 5.83 9.96 -50.44
CA VAL A 12 5.18 9.51 -49.20
C VAL A 12 6.20 9.60 -48.07
N PHE A 13 6.07 10.62 -47.23
CA PHE A 13 6.85 10.72 -45.98
C PHE A 13 6.22 9.77 -44.96
N ALA A 14 6.84 8.62 -44.72
CA ALA A 14 6.50 7.74 -43.59
C ALA A 14 7.05 8.35 -42.33
N LEU A 15 6.18 9.00 -41.54
CA LEU A 15 6.47 9.44 -40.19
C LEU A 15 6.54 8.20 -39.26
N SER A 16 7.76 7.74 -39.01
CA SER A 16 8.01 6.70 -37.99
C SER A 16 7.83 7.33 -36.62
N PHE A 17 6.66 7.13 -35.99
CA PHE A 17 6.46 7.43 -34.57
C PHE A 17 7.28 6.41 -33.77
N SER A 18 8.50 6.79 -33.39
CA SER A 18 9.25 6.11 -32.35
C SER A 18 8.56 6.42 -31.03
N GLY A 19 7.71 5.49 -30.55
CA GLY A 19 7.12 5.59 -29.23
C GLY A 19 8.25 5.61 -28.19
N LEU A 20 8.48 6.80 -27.59
CA LEU A 20 9.31 6.89 -26.38
C LEU A 20 8.58 6.12 -25.28
N ALA A 21 9.02 4.90 -25.00
CA ALA A 21 8.64 4.21 -23.78
C ALA A 21 9.05 5.11 -22.59
N ALA A 22 8.09 5.48 -21.75
CA ALA A 22 8.41 6.21 -20.54
C ALA A 22 9.46 5.45 -19.72
N PRO A 23 10.49 6.11 -19.17
CA PRO A 23 11.51 5.44 -18.39
C PRO A 23 10.85 4.70 -17.24
N LYS A 24 11.08 3.37 -17.15
CA LYS A 24 10.64 2.55 -16.04
C LYS A 24 11.38 3.09 -14.82
N LYS A 25 10.67 3.84 -13.92
CA LYS A 25 11.26 4.36 -12.69
C LYS A 25 11.83 3.17 -11.91
N THR A 26 13.13 3.18 -11.69
CA THR A 26 13.80 2.16 -10.88
C THR A 26 13.34 2.36 -9.45
N ALA A 27 12.71 1.35 -8.85
CA ALA A 27 12.37 1.38 -7.44
C ALA A 27 13.63 1.66 -6.62
N ALA A 28 13.56 2.59 -5.66
CA ALA A 28 14.68 2.86 -4.77
C ALA A 28 15.09 1.56 -4.05
N SER A 29 16.38 1.22 -4.06
CA SER A 29 16.90 0.02 -3.40
C SER A 29 16.39 -0.05 -1.95
N GLY A 30 15.76 -1.17 -1.58
CA GLY A 30 15.21 -1.38 -0.24
C GLY A 30 13.84 -0.72 0.00
N ALA A 31 13.10 -0.33 -1.05
CA ALA A 31 11.71 0.11 -0.89
C ALA A 31 10.83 -1.04 -0.36
N PRO A 32 9.76 -0.72 0.40
CA PRO A 32 8.78 -1.71 0.83
C PRO A 32 8.26 -2.54 -0.35
N ASP A 33 8.28 -3.85 -0.19
CA ASP A 33 7.72 -4.83 -1.10
C ASP A 33 6.62 -5.64 -0.38
N ARG A 34 6.04 -6.62 -1.07
CA ARG A 34 4.99 -7.47 -0.48
C ARG A 34 5.50 -8.24 0.75
N ALA A 35 6.75 -8.67 0.75
CA ALA A 35 7.34 -9.38 1.90
C ALA A 35 7.48 -8.44 3.11
N TYR A 36 7.86 -7.18 2.87
CA TYR A 36 7.87 -6.16 3.91
C TYR A 36 6.46 -5.87 4.45
N MET A 37 5.44 -5.76 3.57
CA MET A 37 4.04 -5.60 3.97
C MET A 37 3.56 -6.79 4.83
N GLN A 38 3.89 -8.03 4.44
CA GLN A 38 3.56 -9.22 5.22
C GLN A 38 4.23 -9.22 6.60
N LYS A 39 5.49 -8.78 6.69
CA LYS A 39 6.19 -8.64 7.97
C LYS A 39 5.50 -7.64 8.91
N LEU A 40 4.93 -6.55 8.39
CA LEU A 40 4.13 -5.61 9.19
C LEU A 40 2.87 -6.31 9.74
N MET A 41 2.18 -7.10 8.92
CA MET A 41 1.00 -7.84 9.35
C MET A 41 1.33 -8.92 10.40
N GLU A 42 2.49 -9.55 10.32
CA GLU A 42 3.01 -10.45 11.36
C GLU A 42 3.29 -9.70 12.66
N GLY A 43 3.82 -8.47 12.57
CA GLY A 43 4.01 -7.60 13.74
C GLY A 43 2.67 -7.30 14.44
N TRP A 44 1.66 -6.88 13.71
CA TRP A 44 0.31 -6.67 14.24
C TRP A 44 -0.29 -7.96 14.83
N SER A 45 -0.10 -9.08 14.16
CA SER A 45 -0.59 -10.40 14.60
C SER A 45 0.08 -10.91 15.87
N SER A 46 1.20 -10.30 16.29
CA SER A 46 1.88 -10.65 17.55
C SER A 46 1.09 -10.27 18.81
N GLY A 47 0.05 -9.44 18.67
CA GLY A 47 -0.72 -8.92 19.79
C GLY A 47 0.02 -7.87 20.64
N ASN A 48 1.13 -7.34 20.14
CA ASN A 48 1.92 -6.30 20.79
C ASN A 48 2.03 -5.04 19.92
N PRO A 49 1.00 -4.15 19.91
CA PRO A 49 1.01 -2.93 19.12
C PRO A 49 2.23 -2.03 19.39
N ALA A 50 2.73 -1.99 20.61
CA ALA A 50 3.91 -1.17 20.95
C ALA A 50 5.16 -1.56 20.12
N SER A 51 5.28 -2.82 19.70
CA SER A 51 6.39 -3.27 18.84
C SER A 51 6.35 -2.65 17.45
N MET A 52 5.20 -2.15 17.02
CA MET A 52 4.99 -1.52 15.71
C MET A 52 5.49 -0.07 15.67
N ALA A 53 5.72 0.59 16.81
CA ALA A 53 6.19 1.98 16.89
C ALA A 53 7.43 2.27 16.03
N GLN A 54 8.30 1.27 15.84
CA GLN A 54 9.50 1.40 15.01
C GLN A 54 9.23 1.55 13.51
N TYR A 55 8.02 1.26 13.04
CA TYR A 55 7.58 1.34 11.64
C TYR A 55 6.73 2.56 11.35
N TYR A 56 6.21 3.24 12.38
CA TYR A 56 5.31 4.39 12.25
C TYR A 56 6.03 5.68 12.59
N ASP A 57 5.77 6.71 11.78
CA ASP A 57 6.20 8.06 12.12
C ASP A 57 5.45 8.55 13.36
N GLN A 58 6.17 9.27 14.23
CA GLN A 58 5.66 9.75 15.52
C GLN A 58 5.10 11.18 15.44
N GLY A 59 5.04 11.78 14.25
CA GLY A 59 4.47 13.10 14.01
C GLY A 59 2.94 13.11 13.97
N ASP A 60 2.39 14.24 13.53
CA ASP A 60 0.94 14.48 13.45
C ASP A 60 0.37 13.88 12.14
N TYR A 61 0.42 12.56 12.03
CA TYR A 61 -0.16 11.82 10.92
C TYR A 61 -1.48 11.17 11.32
N THR A 62 -2.44 11.20 10.39
CA THR A 62 -3.75 10.59 10.58
C THR A 62 -3.73 9.13 10.09
N PHE A 63 -4.33 8.25 10.90
CA PHE A 63 -4.55 6.84 10.57
C PHE A 63 -6.05 6.54 10.61
N PHE A 64 -6.51 5.72 9.67
CA PHE A 64 -7.88 5.23 9.62
C PHE A 64 -7.90 3.72 9.83
N ASP A 65 -8.81 3.29 10.67
CA ASP A 65 -9.07 1.87 10.90
C ASP A 65 -10.58 1.63 10.86
N ILE A 66 -11.02 0.39 11.02
CA ILE A 66 -12.44 0.00 11.00
C ILE A 66 -13.24 0.83 12.02
N ALA A 67 -12.68 1.10 13.17
CA ALA A 67 -13.20 2.00 14.21
C ALA A 67 -12.05 2.49 15.12
N PRO A 68 -12.09 3.73 15.62
CA PRO A 68 -13.07 4.81 15.42
C PRO A 68 -12.91 5.50 14.06
N LEU A 69 -13.57 6.65 13.87
CA LEU A 69 -13.51 7.41 12.61
C LEU A 69 -12.08 7.73 12.18
N LYS A 70 -11.18 8.05 13.11
CA LYS A 70 -9.77 8.34 12.85
C LYS A 70 -8.95 8.30 14.13
N TYR A 71 -7.63 8.15 13.95
CA TYR A 71 -6.61 8.46 14.96
C TYR A 71 -5.75 9.61 14.42
N SER A 72 -5.39 10.57 15.28
CA SER A 72 -4.69 11.80 14.89
C SER A 72 -3.16 11.69 14.96
N ASN A 73 -2.65 10.60 15.53
CA ASN A 73 -1.22 10.30 15.66
C ASN A 73 -1.02 8.83 16.02
N TRP A 74 0.25 8.39 16.01
CA TRP A 74 0.61 7.03 16.37
C TRP A 74 0.19 6.62 17.80
N ALA A 75 0.34 7.50 18.80
CA ALA A 75 0.03 7.15 20.17
C ALA A 75 -1.47 6.82 20.37
N GLU A 76 -2.36 7.58 19.72
CA GLU A 76 -3.79 7.28 19.69
C GLU A 76 -4.07 5.97 18.95
N TYR A 77 -3.40 5.74 17.82
CA TYR A 77 -3.57 4.53 17.02
C TYR A 77 -3.12 3.29 17.80
N GLN A 78 -1.91 3.30 18.35
CA GLN A 78 -1.41 2.21 19.19
C GLN A 78 -2.39 1.87 20.31
N LYS A 79 -2.84 2.89 21.05
CA LYS A 79 -3.77 2.71 22.18
C LYS A 79 -5.11 2.14 21.73
N GLY A 80 -5.65 2.62 20.62
CA GLY A 80 -6.90 2.12 20.05
C GLY A 80 -6.82 0.65 19.65
N VAL A 81 -5.75 0.25 18.96
CA VAL A 81 -5.54 -1.15 18.58
C VAL A 81 -5.30 -2.03 19.83
N GLU A 82 -4.56 -1.55 20.84
CA GLU A 82 -4.42 -2.28 22.11
C GLU A 82 -5.77 -2.58 22.75
N ASP A 83 -6.70 -1.62 22.72
CA ASP A 83 -8.03 -1.80 23.30
C ASP A 83 -8.90 -2.77 22.46
N VAL A 84 -8.77 -2.75 21.12
CA VAL A 84 -9.45 -3.70 20.23
C VAL A 84 -8.94 -5.12 20.47
N LEU A 85 -7.64 -5.31 20.55
CA LEU A 85 -7.01 -6.63 20.69
C LEU A 85 -7.36 -7.35 21.99
N LYS A 86 -7.78 -6.63 23.06
CA LYS A 86 -8.31 -7.23 24.30
C LYS A 86 -9.54 -8.10 24.08
N ASN A 87 -10.26 -7.87 22.98
CA ASN A 87 -11.45 -8.64 22.63
C ASN A 87 -11.13 -9.95 21.88
N TYR A 88 -9.85 -10.24 21.63
CA TYR A 88 -9.42 -11.41 20.88
C TYR A 88 -8.45 -12.28 21.68
N LYS A 89 -8.58 -13.60 21.52
CA LYS A 89 -7.61 -14.60 22.00
C LYS A 89 -6.48 -14.81 21.02
N SER A 90 -6.80 -14.71 19.72
CA SER A 90 -5.85 -14.74 18.62
C SER A 90 -6.31 -13.85 17.49
N PHE A 91 -5.36 -13.28 16.80
CA PHE A 91 -5.59 -12.38 15.69
C PHE A 91 -4.46 -12.54 14.67
N LYS A 92 -4.80 -12.83 13.42
CA LYS A 92 -3.83 -13.02 12.36
C LYS A 92 -4.25 -12.27 11.12
N LEU A 93 -3.32 -11.48 10.58
CA LEU A 93 -3.45 -10.78 9.30
C LEU A 93 -2.50 -11.39 8.27
N THR A 94 -3.00 -11.58 7.06
CA THR A 94 -2.20 -12.06 5.92
C THR A 94 -2.46 -11.18 4.72
N VAL A 95 -1.40 -10.68 4.08
CA VAL A 95 -1.49 -9.89 2.83
C VAL A 95 -1.82 -10.82 1.67
N ASN A 96 -2.92 -10.58 0.98
CA ASN A 96 -3.33 -11.34 -0.20
C ASN A 96 -2.41 -11.06 -1.41
N ASP A 97 -2.59 -11.82 -2.49
CA ASP A 97 -1.71 -11.74 -3.69
C ASP A 97 -2.07 -10.56 -4.62
N ASP A 98 -3.05 -9.74 -4.25
CA ASP A 98 -3.52 -8.58 -4.99
C ASP A 98 -2.77 -7.27 -4.68
N ALA A 99 -1.70 -7.34 -3.89
CA ALA A 99 -0.92 -6.17 -3.50
C ALA A 99 -0.36 -5.42 -4.71
N GLN A 100 -0.64 -4.11 -4.77
CA GLN A 100 -0.07 -3.19 -5.74
C GLN A 100 0.82 -2.18 -5.01
N ILE A 101 2.06 -2.04 -5.47
CA ILE A 101 3.08 -1.22 -4.80
C ILE A 101 3.69 -0.28 -5.80
N HIS A 102 3.75 0.99 -5.46
CA HIS A 102 4.29 2.06 -6.29
C HIS A 102 5.30 2.87 -5.49
N THR A 103 6.48 3.09 -6.06
CA THR A 103 7.54 3.89 -5.43
C THR A 103 7.93 5.05 -6.33
N ASP A 104 8.02 6.24 -5.74
CA ASP A 104 8.52 7.44 -6.38
C ASP A 104 9.48 8.18 -5.42
N GLY A 105 10.79 8.03 -5.65
CA GLY A 105 11.82 8.60 -4.79
C GLY A 105 11.74 8.07 -3.36
N ASN A 106 11.45 8.95 -2.42
CA ASN A 106 11.33 8.66 -0.99
C ASN A 106 9.89 8.30 -0.56
N LEU A 107 8.96 8.20 -1.48
CA LEU A 107 7.57 7.86 -1.21
C LEU A 107 7.24 6.49 -1.81
N THR A 108 6.61 5.63 -1.02
CA THR A 108 5.99 4.39 -1.50
C THR A 108 4.56 4.34 -1.00
N TRP A 109 3.62 4.00 -1.88
CA TRP A 109 2.26 3.69 -1.47
C TRP A 109 1.86 2.32 -1.99
N ALA A 110 1.04 1.64 -1.21
CA ALA A 110 0.56 0.32 -1.57
C ALA A 110 -0.92 0.16 -1.22
N THR A 111 -1.59 -0.68 -2.00
CA THR A 111 -2.93 -1.18 -1.71
C THR A 111 -2.90 -2.69 -1.73
N ALA A 112 -3.66 -3.32 -0.84
CA ALA A 112 -3.86 -4.76 -0.80
C ALA A 112 -5.19 -5.08 -0.14
N THR A 113 -5.69 -6.30 -0.33
CA THR A 113 -6.62 -6.87 0.63
C THR A 113 -5.86 -7.71 1.66
N LEU A 114 -6.42 -7.77 2.87
CA LEU A 114 -5.90 -8.58 3.97
C LEU A 114 -6.92 -9.66 4.30
N LYS A 115 -6.45 -10.89 4.51
CA LYS A 115 -7.23 -11.91 5.19
C LYS A 115 -7.03 -11.74 6.69
N GLU A 116 -8.14 -11.56 7.40
CA GLU A 116 -8.21 -11.65 8.85
C GLU A 116 -8.70 -13.05 9.27
N ASP A 117 -8.05 -13.60 10.30
CA ASP A 117 -8.40 -14.87 10.93
C ASP A 117 -8.25 -14.68 12.45
N ALA A 118 -9.37 -14.54 13.14
CA ALA A 118 -9.38 -14.15 14.54
C ALA A 118 -10.27 -15.06 15.39
N ILE A 119 -9.91 -15.21 16.66
CA ILE A 119 -10.74 -15.88 17.68
C ILE A 119 -11.01 -14.86 18.77
N THR A 120 -12.27 -14.52 18.96
CA THR A 120 -12.69 -13.58 20.00
C THR A 120 -12.47 -14.14 21.42
N SER A 121 -12.48 -13.28 22.42
CA SER A 121 -12.41 -13.68 23.84
C SER A 121 -13.55 -14.60 24.25
N ALA A 122 -14.72 -14.52 23.57
CA ALA A 122 -15.84 -15.43 23.75
C ALA A 122 -15.65 -16.78 23.03
N GLY A 123 -14.59 -16.95 22.23
CA GLY A 123 -14.30 -18.18 21.50
C GLY A 123 -14.97 -18.28 20.11
N LYS A 124 -15.58 -17.21 19.62
CA LYS A 124 -16.12 -17.15 18.26
C LYS A 124 -14.97 -17.02 17.27
N HIS A 125 -14.98 -17.85 16.21
CA HIS A 125 -14.07 -17.71 15.07
C HIS A 125 -14.64 -16.71 14.08
N GLU A 126 -13.84 -15.72 13.71
CA GLU A 126 -14.20 -14.65 12.79
C GLU A 126 -13.21 -14.64 11.63
N LEU A 127 -13.73 -14.55 10.41
CA LEU A 127 -12.96 -14.42 9.18
C LEU A 127 -13.47 -13.19 8.45
N ALA A 128 -12.55 -12.31 8.05
CA ALA A 128 -12.88 -11.14 7.26
C ALA A 128 -11.88 -10.93 6.12
N THR A 129 -12.27 -10.14 5.14
CA THR A 129 -11.38 -9.60 4.13
C THR A 129 -11.42 -8.09 4.22
N LEU A 130 -10.30 -7.50 4.60
CA LEU A 130 -10.16 -6.07 4.79
C LEU A 130 -9.52 -5.42 3.56
N ARG A 131 -9.78 -4.13 3.35
CA ARG A 131 -9.02 -3.28 2.42
C ARG A 131 -7.94 -2.57 3.20
N TRP A 132 -6.75 -2.52 2.65
CA TRP A 132 -5.61 -1.84 3.25
C TRP A 132 -4.91 -0.94 2.24
N THR A 133 -4.75 0.32 2.60
CA THR A 133 -3.91 1.29 1.89
C THR A 133 -2.86 1.79 2.87
N VAL A 134 -1.61 1.86 2.42
CA VAL A 134 -0.50 2.32 3.26
C VAL A 134 0.43 3.23 2.48
N ILE A 135 0.91 4.29 3.14
CA ILE A 135 1.88 5.22 2.59
C ILE A 135 3.13 5.19 3.48
N PHE A 136 4.27 4.94 2.82
CA PHE A 136 5.59 4.96 3.44
C PHE A 136 6.38 6.16 2.94
N GLU A 137 7.09 6.81 3.84
CA GLU A 137 8.07 7.84 3.53
C GLU A 137 9.45 7.40 4.02
N LYS A 138 10.48 7.59 3.20
CA LYS A 138 11.86 7.27 3.58
C LYS A 138 12.48 8.43 4.35
N GLN A 139 12.71 8.21 5.63
CA GLN A 139 13.23 9.19 6.58
C GLN A 139 14.50 8.64 7.25
N GLY A 140 15.61 9.37 7.14
CA GLY A 140 16.89 8.94 7.73
C GLY A 140 17.34 7.54 7.27
N GLY A 141 17.01 7.15 6.05
CA GLY A 141 17.32 5.83 5.49
C GLY A 141 16.34 4.71 5.82
N LYS A 142 15.34 4.94 6.67
CA LYS A 142 14.29 3.99 7.04
C LYS A 142 12.97 4.35 6.36
N TRP A 143 12.18 3.35 6.04
CA TRP A 143 10.82 3.52 5.56
C TRP A 143 9.86 3.55 6.75
N MET A 144 9.18 4.68 6.94
CA MET A 144 8.23 4.92 8.02
C MET A 144 6.83 5.02 7.44
N ILE A 145 5.84 4.42 8.12
CA ILE A 145 4.43 4.59 7.78
C ILE A 145 3.99 5.97 8.23
N VAL A 146 3.52 6.78 7.28
CA VAL A 146 3.00 8.14 7.53
C VAL A 146 1.49 8.21 7.36
N HIS A 147 0.89 7.19 6.77
CA HIS A 147 -0.56 7.03 6.68
C HIS A 147 -0.92 5.58 6.42
N GLU A 148 -2.00 5.11 7.01
CA GLU A 148 -2.69 3.91 6.56
C GLU A 148 -4.20 4.01 6.73
N HIS A 149 -4.91 3.23 5.94
CA HIS A 149 -6.34 3.06 6.01
C HIS A 149 -6.69 1.59 5.89
N THR A 150 -7.30 1.07 6.95
CA THR A 150 -7.91 -0.26 6.96
C THR A 150 -9.42 -0.12 7.02
N SER A 151 -10.15 -0.88 6.23
CA SER A 151 -11.61 -0.88 6.25
C SER A 151 -12.19 -2.24 5.88
N GLU A 152 -13.36 -2.53 6.41
CA GLU A 152 -14.15 -3.70 6.04
C GLU A 152 -15.22 -3.31 5.01
N PRO A 153 -15.50 -4.14 3.97
CA PRO A 153 -16.65 -3.96 3.09
C PRO A 153 -17.96 -4.07 3.88
N LEU A 154 -18.91 -3.19 3.60
CA LEU A 154 -20.29 -3.36 4.09
C LEU A 154 -20.92 -4.58 3.39
N HIS A 155 -21.62 -5.41 4.15
CA HIS A 155 -22.37 -6.59 3.67
C HIS A 155 -23.84 -6.27 3.58
#